data_208ca6885b2b8be13672dfb405a02ecb
#
_entry.id   208ca6885b2b8be13672dfb405a02ecb
#
_cell.length_a   1.000
_cell.length_b   1.000
_cell.length_c   1.000
_cell.angle_alpha   90.00
_cell.angle_beta   90.00
_cell.angle_gamma   90.00
#
_symmetry.space_group_name_H-M   'P 1'
#
loop_
_entity.id
_entity.type
_entity.pdbx_description
1 polymer ?
#
loop_
_entity_poly.entity_id
_entity_poly.type
_entity_poly.pdbx_seq_one_letter_code
_entity_poly.pdbx_strand_id
1 'polypeptide(L)'
;MTNLHAEPALDQPYYGAPFGAAVRRIFKKYATFTGRASRSEYWWWILANGLVVLVLNVLALVTGGVSTGPYGEIQLAGGIGVIFVVLSVIWGLATIIPHIAVLVRRLHDTNRSGFWAFIYFVPFVGPIILLVFTLLDSKPEGARFDR
;
A
#
# COMPACT_ATOMS: atom_id res chain seq x y z
N MET A 1 5.50 -16.26 -31.22
CA MET A 1 4.45 -15.48 -30.54
C MET A 1 4.95 -15.15 -29.15
N THR A 2 5.52 -13.98 -28.94
CA THR A 2 5.93 -13.50 -27.63
C THR A 2 4.67 -13.25 -26.82
N ASN A 3 4.50 -13.97 -25.71
CA ASN A 3 3.41 -13.75 -24.77
C ASN A 3 3.56 -12.33 -24.16
N LEU A 4 2.87 -11.36 -24.73
CA LEU A 4 2.82 -9.95 -24.28
C LEU A 4 2.28 -9.78 -22.84
N HIS A 5 1.92 -10.87 -22.18
CA HIS A 5 1.38 -10.91 -20.80
C HIS A 5 2.19 -11.80 -19.84
N ALA A 6 3.41 -12.22 -20.22
CA ALA A 6 4.26 -12.95 -19.28
C ALA A 6 4.61 -12.04 -18.10
N GLU A 7 4.36 -12.54 -16.86
CA GLU A 7 4.74 -11.82 -15.65
C GLU A 7 6.27 -11.61 -15.65
N PRO A 8 6.78 -10.37 -15.58
CA PRO A 8 8.21 -10.11 -15.56
C PRO A 8 8.84 -10.62 -14.28
N ALA A 9 10.16 -10.77 -14.27
CA ALA A 9 10.93 -11.12 -13.08
C ALA A 9 10.61 -10.17 -11.91
N LEU A 10 10.79 -10.64 -10.67
CA LEU A 10 10.35 -9.87 -9.50
C LEU A 10 11.13 -8.56 -9.28
N ASP A 11 12.36 -8.47 -9.77
CA ASP A 11 13.20 -7.25 -9.74
C ASP A 11 12.72 -6.17 -10.71
N GLN A 12 11.96 -6.56 -11.74
CA GLN A 12 11.42 -5.66 -12.75
C GLN A 12 9.99 -5.20 -12.42
N PRO A 13 9.58 -3.98 -12.83
CA PRO A 13 8.21 -3.52 -12.69
C PRO A 13 7.27 -4.25 -13.64
N TYR A 14 6.09 -4.60 -13.18
CA TYR A 14 5.04 -5.18 -14.02
C TYR A 14 4.07 -4.08 -14.50
N TYR A 15 4.35 -3.51 -15.66
CA TYR A 15 3.45 -2.50 -16.24
C TYR A 15 2.14 -3.14 -16.70
N GLY A 16 1.01 -2.52 -16.30
CA GLY A 16 -0.30 -3.07 -16.59
C GLY A 16 -0.63 -4.35 -15.79
N ALA A 17 0.01 -4.57 -14.65
CA ALA A 17 -0.26 -5.73 -13.81
C ALA A 17 -1.75 -5.87 -13.51
N PRO A 18 -2.36 -7.06 -13.70
CA PRO A 18 -3.71 -7.33 -13.24
C PRO A 18 -3.75 -7.37 -11.71
N PHE A 19 -4.93 -7.11 -11.12
CA PHE A 19 -5.13 -7.00 -9.68
C PHE A 19 -4.47 -8.15 -8.87
N GLY A 20 -4.79 -9.40 -9.21
CA GLY A 20 -4.26 -10.56 -8.46
C GLY A 20 -2.74 -10.71 -8.54
N ALA A 21 -2.13 -10.39 -9.70
CA ALA A 21 -0.68 -10.41 -9.85
C ALA A 21 -0.03 -9.28 -9.04
N ALA A 22 -0.59 -8.09 -9.07
CA ALA A 22 -0.11 -6.95 -8.30
C ALA A 22 -0.07 -7.26 -6.80
N VAL A 23 -1.18 -7.72 -6.23
CA VAL A 23 -1.27 -8.07 -4.80
C VAL A 23 -0.30 -9.20 -4.44
N ARG A 24 -0.25 -10.28 -5.24
CA ARG A 24 0.69 -11.38 -5.02
C ARG A 24 2.14 -10.92 -5.02
N ARG A 25 2.54 -10.04 -5.93
CA ARG A 25 3.89 -9.49 -6.02
C ARG A 25 4.26 -8.63 -4.80
N ILE A 26 3.30 -7.90 -4.23
CA ILE A 26 3.53 -7.14 -3.00
C ILE A 26 3.91 -8.06 -1.85
N PHE A 27 3.19 -9.17 -1.64
CA PHE A 27 3.52 -10.12 -0.59
C PHE A 27 4.82 -10.88 -0.87
N LYS A 28 5.11 -11.25 -2.12
CA LYS A 28 6.40 -11.85 -2.50
C LYS A 28 7.59 -10.91 -2.27
N LYS A 29 7.36 -9.60 -2.39
CA LYS A 29 8.35 -8.53 -2.18
C LYS A 29 8.10 -7.76 -0.88
N TYR A 30 7.61 -8.44 0.16
CA TYR A 30 7.10 -7.88 1.41
C TYR A 30 8.00 -6.80 2.02
N ALA A 31 9.30 -7.08 2.15
CA ALA A 31 10.32 -6.19 2.69
C ALA A 31 11.42 -5.87 1.65
N THR A 32 11.10 -5.90 0.35
CA THR A 32 12.05 -5.60 -0.70
C THR A 32 11.93 -4.14 -1.10
N PHE A 33 12.93 -3.35 -0.75
CA PHE A 33 12.99 -1.90 -1.01
C PHE A 33 13.76 -1.56 -2.29
N THR A 34 14.45 -2.55 -2.88
CA THR A 34 15.17 -2.42 -4.17
C THR A 34 14.24 -2.73 -5.35
N GLY A 35 14.67 -2.39 -6.56
CA GLY A 35 13.86 -2.56 -7.76
C GLY A 35 12.80 -1.46 -7.92
N ARG A 36 11.89 -1.68 -8.86
CA ARG A 36 10.84 -0.73 -9.22
C ARG A 36 9.45 -1.33 -9.06
N ALA A 37 8.45 -0.47 -8.90
CA ALA A 37 7.04 -0.85 -8.94
C ALA A 37 6.28 0.04 -9.91
N SER A 38 5.48 -0.56 -10.80
CA SER A 38 4.63 0.15 -11.74
C SER A 38 3.47 0.88 -11.04
N ARG A 39 2.81 1.80 -11.74
CA ARG A 39 1.57 2.44 -11.25
C ARG A 39 0.50 1.40 -10.92
N SER A 40 0.31 0.41 -11.78
CA SER A 40 -0.70 -0.63 -11.56
C SER A 40 -0.39 -1.47 -10.31
N GLU A 41 0.86 -1.89 -10.08
CA GLU A 41 1.24 -2.59 -8.85
C GLU A 41 0.94 -1.75 -7.59
N TYR A 42 1.32 -0.46 -7.60
CA TYR A 42 1.11 0.44 -6.48
C TYR A 42 -0.38 0.68 -6.20
N TRP A 43 -1.15 1.10 -7.22
CA TRP A 43 -2.55 1.48 -7.03
C TRP A 43 -3.48 0.31 -6.75
N TRP A 44 -3.22 -0.87 -7.33
CA TRP A 44 -3.94 -2.09 -6.97
C TRP A 44 -3.70 -2.49 -5.52
N TRP A 45 -2.49 -2.28 -5.01
CA TRP A 45 -2.20 -2.50 -3.60
C TRP A 45 -2.95 -1.51 -2.69
N ILE A 46 -2.93 -0.21 -3.03
CA ILE A 46 -3.67 0.81 -2.27
C ILE A 46 -5.15 0.45 -2.19
N LEU A 47 -5.74 0.05 -3.33
CA LEU A 47 -7.14 -0.38 -3.38
C LEU A 47 -7.40 -1.63 -2.53
N ALA A 48 -6.59 -2.68 -2.70
CA ALA A 48 -6.75 -3.93 -1.96
C ALA A 48 -6.65 -3.71 -0.45
N ASN A 49 -5.59 -3.00 -0.02
CA ASN A 49 -5.39 -2.67 1.40
C ASN A 49 -6.52 -1.81 1.96
N GLY A 50 -6.94 -0.78 1.22
CA GLY A 50 -8.06 0.08 1.60
C GLY A 50 -9.37 -0.68 1.74
N LEU A 51 -9.66 -1.62 0.85
CA LEU A 51 -10.87 -2.47 0.93
C LEU A 51 -10.85 -3.36 2.18
N VAL A 52 -9.72 -4.00 2.49
CA VAL A 52 -9.62 -4.83 3.70
C VAL A 52 -9.84 -3.98 4.95
N VAL A 53 -9.18 -2.83 5.06
CA VAL A 53 -9.34 -1.91 6.18
C VAL A 53 -10.79 -1.43 6.28
N LEU A 54 -11.40 -1.03 5.17
CA LEU A 54 -12.80 -0.59 5.12
C LEU A 54 -13.75 -1.68 5.64
N VAL A 55 -13.61 -2.91 5.12
CA VAL A 55 -14.49 -4.04 5.52
C VAL A 55 -14.34 -4.34 7.01
N LEU A 56 -13.11 -4.41 7.52
CA LEU A 56 -12.88 -4.69 8.95
C LEU A 56 -13.47 -3.59 9.84
N ASN A 57 -13.31 -2.32 9.46
CA ASN A 57 -13.87 -1.21 10.23
C ASN A 57 -15.42 -1.15 10.16
N VAL A 58 -16.01 -1.41 8.99
CA VAL A 58 -17.48 -1.51 8.88
C VAL A 58 -18.01 -2.66 9.74
N LEU A 59 -17.37 -3.84 9.70
CA LEU A 59 -17.74 -4.97 10.54
C LEU A 59 -17.61 -4.63 12.03
N ALA A 60 -16.52 -3.98 12.44
CA ALA A 60 -16.33 -3.52 13.82
C ALA A 60 -17.47 -2.58 14.26
N LEU A 61 -17.86 -1.64 13.38
CA LEU A 61 -18.93 -0.67 13.66
C LEU A 61 -20.30 -1.34 13.78
N VAL A 62 -20.67 -2.16 12.78
CA VAL A 62 -22.03 -2.75 12.74
C VAL A 62 -22.24 -3.87 13.79
N THR A 63 -21.16 -4.47 14.28
CA THR A 63 -21.20 -5.50 15.33
C THR A 63 -20.92 -4.94 16.73
N GLY A 64 -20.91 -3.61 16.88
CA GLY A 64 -20.81 -2.95 18.17
C GLY A 64 -19.42 -3.00 18.80
N GLY A 65 -18.36 -3.16 18.02
CA GLY A 65 -16.98 -3.13 18.53
C GLY A 65 -16.50 -1.76 18.97
N VAL A 66 -17.18 -0.72 18.48
CA VAL A 66 -16.88 0.68 18.76
C VAL A 66 -18.18 1.39 19.12
N SER A 67 -18.16 2.21 20.16
CA SER A 67 -19.27 3.07 20.56
C SER A 67 -18.79 4.50 20.82
N THR A 68 -19.74 5.42 20.86
CA THR A 68 -19.45 6.81 21.24
C THR A 68 -19.87 7.02 22.69
N GLY A 69 -18.96 7.43 23.53
CA GLY A 69 -19.24 7.76 24.91
C GLY A 69 -20.01 9.10 25.07
N PRO A 70 -20.39 9.45 26.30
CA PRO A 70 -21.24 10.62 26.57
C PRO A 70 -20.66 11.97 26.13
N TYR A 71 -19.33 12.04 26.01
CA TYR A 71 -18.61 13.27 25.60
C TYR A 71 -18.10 13.18 24.14
N GLY A 72 -18.60 12.21 23.33
CA GLY A 72 -18.21 12.05 21.95
C GLY A 72 -16.91 11.26 21.74
N GLU A 73 -16.29 10.74 22.80
CA GLU A 73 -15.09 9.92 22.72
C GLU A 73 -15.42 8.54 22.14
N ILE A 74 -14.51 8.00 21.32
CA ILE A 74 -14.62 6.65 20.78
C ILE A 74 -14.17 5.64 21.83
N GLN A 75 -15.03 4.70 22.17
CA GLN A 75 -14.77 3.65 23.16
C GLN A 75 -14.88 2.27 22.52
N LEU A 76 -14.09 1.31 23.03
CA LEU A 76 -14.29 -0.10 22.72
C LEU A 76 -15.54 -0.59 23.47
N ALA A 77 -16.57 -0.96 22.72
CA ALA A 77 -17.85 -1.35 23.31
C ALA A 77 -17.90 -2.80 23.78
N GLY A 78 -16.95 -3.64 23.37
CA GLY A 78 -16.93 -5.06 23.72
C GLY A 78 -17.61 -5.93 22.66
N GLY A 79 -17.89 -7.18 23.02
CA GLY A 79 -18.57 -8.12 22.13
C GLY A 79 -17.73 -8.59 20.95
N ILE A 80 -18.41 -9.17 19.94
CA ILE A 80 -17.79 -9.75 18.75
C ILE A 80 -17.10 -8.67 17.88
N GLY A 81 -17.57 -7.44 17.93
CA GLY A 81 -17.04 -6.32 17.15
C GLY A 81 -15.60 -5.96 17.53
N VAL A 82 -15.18 -6.22 18.76
CA VAL A 82 -13.77 -6.01 19.19
C VAL A 82 -12.82 -6.89 18.42
N ILE A 83 -13.23 -8.09 17.99
CA ILE A 83 -12.41 -8.97 17.17
C ILE A 83 -12.02 -8.26 15.87
N PHE A 84 -12.95 -7.57 15.21
CA PHE A 84 -12.66 -6.85 13.96
C PHE A 84 -11.76 -5.62 14.20
N VAL A 85 -11.87 -4.97 15.36
CA VAL A 85 -10.93 -3.90 15.74
C VAL A 85 -9.51 -4.49 15.89
N VAL A 86 -9.37 -5.58 16.62
CA VAL A 86 -8.07 -6.25 16.81
C VAL A 86 -7.50 -6.71 15.46
N LEU A 87 -8.32 -7.32 14.60
CA LEU A 87 -7.90 -7.74 13.26
C LEU A 87 -7.46 -6.53 12.40
N SER A 88 -8.13 -5.38 12.51
CA SER A 88 -7.74 -4.15 11.83
C SER A 88 -6.35 -3.67 12.29
N VAL A 89 -6.08 -3.71 13.58
CA VAL A 89 -4.78 -3.33 14.14
C VAL A 89 -3.69 -4.30 13.67
N ILE A 90 -3.92 -5.61 13.76
CA ILE A 90 -2.97 -6.63 13.30
C ILE A 90 -2.69 -6.46 11.80
N TRP A 91 -3.74 -6.27 10.99
CA TRP A 91 -3.60 -6.05 9.55
C TRP A 91 -2.81 -4.78 9.26
N GLY A 92 -3.12 -3.67 9.95
CA GLY A 92 -2.40 -2.40 9.81
C GLY A 92 -0.91 -2.57 10.10
N LEU A 93 -0.56 -3.20 11.21
CA LEU A 93 0.84 -3.47 11.57
C LEU A 93 1.53 -4.38 10.55
N ALA A 94 0.86 -5.44 10.11
CA ALA A 94 1.40 -6.36 9.12
C ALA A 94 1.62 -5.70 7.75
N THR A 95 0.85 -4.69 7.38
CA THR A 95 0.93 -4.05 6.07
C THR A 95 1.81 -2.80 6.03
N ILE A 96 2.34 -2.32 7.16
CA ILE A 96 3.26 -1.17 7.20
C ILE A 96 4.49 -1.42 6.32
N ILE A 97 5.16 -2.55 6.49
CA ILE A 97 6.39 -2.86 5.76
C ILE A 97 6.15 -2.96 4.25
N PRO A 98 5.22 -3.78 3.75
CA PRO A 98 4.99 -3.88 2.30
C PRO A 98 4.45 -2.57 1.71
N HIS A 99 3.73 -1.75 2.49
CA HIS A 99 3.26 -0.44 2.04
C HIS A 99 4.45 0.52 1.79
N ILE A 100 5.38 0.61 2.73
CA ILE A 100 6.59 1.43 2.57
C ILE A 100 7.45 0.86 1.45
N ALA A 101 7.62 -0.46 1.37
CA ALA A 101 8.42 -1.11 0.35
C ALA A 101 7.89 -0.83 -1.07
N VAL A 102 6.57 -0.92 -1.29
CA VAL A 102 5.99 -0.60 -2.60
C VAL A 102 6.07 0.89 -2.91
N LEU A 103 5.91 1.78 -1.92
CA LEU A 103 6.07 3.22 -2.09
C LEU A 103 7.50 3.58 -2.53
N VAL A 104 8.51 3.05 -1.85
CA VAL A 104 9.92 3.25 -2.21
C VAL A 104 10.19 2.77 -3.64
N ARG A 105 9.74 1.56 -4.00
CA ARG A 105 9.88 1.03 -5.36
C ARG A 105 9.13 1.86 -6.41
N ARG A 106 8.01 2.45 -6.02
CA ARG A 106 7.28 3.38 -6.91
C ARG A 106 8.05 4.68 -7.12
N LEU A 107 8.71 5.21 -6.09
CA LEU A 107 9.60 6.38 -6.22
C LEU A 107 10.80 6.06 -7.13
N HIS A 108 11.39 4.88 -7.01
CA HIS A 108 12.46 4.41 -7.90
C HIS A 108 12.01 4.39 -9.36
N ASP A 109 10.79 3.94 -9.65
CA ASP A 109 10.24 3.89 -11.00
C ASP A 109 10.07 5.28 -11.64
N THR A 110 9.96 6.33 -10.83
CA THR A 110 9.97 7.74 -11.28
C THR A 110 11.36 8.38 -11.20
N ASN A 111 12.43 7.58 -11.10
CA ASN A 111 13.82 8.01 -10.95
C ASN A 111 14.11 8.85 -9.69
N ARG A 112 13.39 8.58 -8.60
CA ARG A 112 13.58 9.24 -7.30
C ARG A 112 14.14 8.28 -6.27
N SER A 113 14.99 8.79 -5.38
CA SER A 113 15.48 8.02 -4.23
C SER A 113 14.32 7.66 -3.29
N GLY A 114 14.38 6.48 -2.68
CA GLY A 114 13.42 6.04 -1.66
C GLY A 114 13.36 6.96 -0.44
N PHE A 115 14.40 7.77 -0.18
CA PHE A 115 14.40 8.77 0.89
C PHE A 115 13.30 9.82 0.74
N TRP A 116 12.78 10.05 -0.45
CA TRP A 116 11.61 10.90 -0.65
C TRP A 116 10.35 10.39 0.08
N ALA A 117 10.31 9.14 0.49
CA ALA A 117 9.23 8.62 1.33
C ALA A 117 9.14 9.35 2.69
N PHE A 118 10.26 9.83 3.24
CA PHE A 118 10.28 10.56 4.50
C PHE A 118 9.57 11.91 4.44
N ILE A 119 9.32 12.47 3.26
CA ILE A 119 8.52 13.70 3.12
C ILE A 119 7.09 13.51 3.64
N TYR A 120 6.62 12.26 3.75
CA TYR A 120 5.33 11.94 4.36
C TYR A 120 5.14 12.58 5.74
N PHE A 121 6.23 12.73 6.50
CA PHE A 121 6.20 13.33 7.84
C PHE A 121 6.05 14.87 7.84
N VAL A 122 6.10 15.52 6.68
CA VAL A 122 5.79 16.95 6.54
C VAL A 122 4.26 17.10 6.46
N PRO A 123 3.60 17.66 7.49
CA PRO A 123 2.13 17.75 7.50
C PRO A 123 1.59 18.48 6.27
N PHE A 124 0.47 18.01 5.75
CA PHE A 124 -0.27 18.53 4.59
C PHE A 124 0.49 18.46 3.26
N VAL A 125 1.72 18.95 3.21
CA VAL A 125 2.52 19.06 1.97
C VAL A 125 3.10 17.72 1.56
N GLY A 126 3.61 16.93 2.50
CA GLY A 126 4.27 15.66 2.23
C GLY A 126 3.38 14.64 1.52
N PRO A 127 2.20 14.34 2.06
CA PRO A 127 1.27 13.42 1.40
C PRO A 127 0.86 13.87 -0.01
N ILE A 128 0.68 15.17 -0.25
CA ILE A 128 0.33 15.72 -1.57
C ILE A 128 1.48 15.49 -2.55
N ILE A 129 2.71 15.78 -2.15
CA ILE A 129 3.89 15.57 -3.00
C ILE A 129 4.05 14.09 -3.34
N LEU A 130 3.90 13.20 -2.35
CA LEU A 130 3.98 11.75 -2.58
C LEU A 130 2.86 11.29 -3.51
N LEU A 131 1.64 11.78 -3.34
CA LEU A 131 0.54 11.48 -4.26
C LEU A 131 0.91 11.86 -5.70
N VAL A 132 1.42 13.07 -5.92
CA VAL A 132 1.89 13.50 -7.24
C VAL A 132 2.96 12.55 -7.77
N PHE A 133 3.97 12.20 -6.98
CA PHE A 133 5.05 11.30 -7.40
C PHE A 133 4.55 9.91 -7.77
N THR A 134 3.54 9.39 -7.07
CA THR A 134 2.96 8.08 -7.39
C THR A 134 2.09 8.09 -8.66
N LEU A 135 1.62 9.26 -9.09
CA LEU A 135 0.83 9.44 -10.31
C LEU A 135 1.69 9.69 -11.56
N LEU A 136 2.92 10.20 -11.40
CA LEU A 136 3.82 10.50 -12.52
C LEU A 136 4.12 9.25 -13.36
N ASP A 137 4.49 9.47 -14.62
CA ASP A 137 4.92 8.38 -15.51
C ASP A 137 6.25 7.78 -15.08
N SER A 138 6.41 6.50 -15.40
CA SER A 138 7.65 5.75 -15.20
C SER A 138 8.77 6.36 -16.06
N LYS A 139 9.98 6.40 -15.51
CA LYS A 139 11.17 6.92 -16.19
C LYS A 139 12.16 5.81 -16.46
N PRO A 140 12.71 5.70 -17.70
CA PRO A 140 13.73 4.71 -18.02
C PRO A 140 14.96 4.77 -17.10
N GLU A 141 15.35 5.98 -16.66
CA GLU A 141 16.49 6.22 -15.77
C GLU A 141 16.28 5.57 -14.37
N GLY A 142 15.06 5.25 -14.01
CA GLY A 142 14.75 4.49 -12.80
C GLY A 142 15.33 3.07 -12.81
N ALA A 143 15.75 2.54 -13.96
CA ALA A 143 16.39 1.23 -14.09
C ALA A 143 17.67 1.09 -13.26
N ARG A 144 18.31 2.18 -12.88
CA ARG A 144 19.46 2.17 -11.96
C ARG A 144 19.16 1.55 -10.59
N PHE A 145 17.89 1.43 -10.22
CA PHE A 145 17.44 0.83 -8.96
C PHE A 145 17.08 -0.67 -9.10
N ASP A 146 17.11 -1.23 -10.31
CA ASP A 146 16.89 -2.66 -10.56
C ASP A 146 18.14 -3.43 -10.13
N ARG A 147 18.15 -3.93 -8.89
CA ARG A 147 19.22 -4.74 -8.31
C ARG A 147 18.63 -5.83 -7.43
#